data_a288f26495cddd5811806ccad5e948b1
#
_entry.id   a288f26495cddd5811806ccad5e948b1
#
_cell.length_a   1.000
_cell.length_b   1.000
_cell.length_c   1.000
_cell.angle_alpha   90.00
_cell.angle_beta   90.00
_cell.angle_gamma   90.00
#
_symmetry.space_group_name_H-M   'P 1'
#
loop_
_entity.id
_entity.type
_entity.pdbx_description
1 polymer ?
#
loop_
_entity_poly.entity_id
_entity_poly.type
_entity_poly.pdbx_seq_one_letter_code
_entity_poly.pdbx_strand_id
1 'polypeptide(L)'
;DGVEFPVLMAAFYGLRREEIMGLRWQSIDFDANTITVAHTVVQVSIDGKSTVVAKDRAKNKKSYRTLPLVPEYRSLLLKMKAHQEEYRELCGNCYHESDYIYVNDIGEQIKPNYVTQHFKLVLRKNNLREITFHELRHTCASLLLKSGISMKDIQAWLGHSNYNTTANIYAHLESNSKELTGNAMQGNLTISGNLAAMQE
;
A
#
# COMPACT_ATOMS: atom_id res chain seq x y z
N ASP A 1 -12.61 -13.89 2.87
CA ASP A 1 -13.21 -12.86 1.96
C ASP A 1 -12.20 -12.49 0.87
N GLY A 2 -12.63 -12.60 -0.40
CA GLY A 2 -11.74 -12.44 -1.56
C GLY A 2 -11.06 -11.09 -1.76
N VAL A 3 -11.14 -10.14 -0.81
CA VAL A 3 -10.45 -8.84 -0.86
C VAL A 3 -9.49 -8.61 0.30
N GLU A 4 -9.30 -9.59 1.17
CA GLU A 4 -8.41 -9.46 2.34
C GLU A 4 -6.98 -9.08 1.90
N PHE A 5 -6.38 -9.85 1.01
CA PHE A 5 -5.02 -9.58 0.52
C PHE A 5 -4.89 -8.18 -0.10
N PRO A 6 -5.74 -7.75 -1.06
CA PRO A 6 -5.66 -6.39 -1.59
C PRO A 6 -5.82 -5.29 -0.54
N VAL A 7 -6.73 -5.47 0.43
CA VAL A 7 -6.96 -4.49 1.51
C VAL A 7 -5.72 -4.35 2.39
N LEU A 8 -5.12 -5.46 2.80
CA LEU A 8 -3.90 -5.47 3.61
C LEU A 8 -2.74 -4.80 2.87
N MET A 9 -2.55 -5.12 1.58
CA MET A 9 -1.48 -4.51 0.76
C MET A 9 -1.71 -3.00 0.55
N ALA A 10 -2.95 -2.55 0.42
CA ALA A 10 -3.26 -1.13 0.29
C ALA A 10 -3.13 -0.37 1.62
N ALA A 11 -3.62 -0.95 2.73
CA ALA A 11 -3.67 -0.27 4.02
C ALA A 11 -2.31 -0.18 4.72
N PHE A 12 -1.43 -1.16 4.55
CA PHE A 12 -0.15 -1.23 5.28
C PHE A 12 1.07 -1.01 4.39
N TYR A 13 1.08 -1.53 3.15
CA TYR A 13 2.16 -1.22 2.20
C TYR A 13 1.85 0.01 1.34
N GLY A 14 0.62 0.50 1.36
CA GLY A 14 0.20 1.65 0.57
C GLY A 14 0.28 1.42 -0.94
N LEU A 15 0.18 0.17 -1.40
CA LEU A 15 0.22 -0.14 -2.82
C LEU A 15 -1.05 0.38 -3.52
N ARG A 16 -0.89 0.85 -4.76
CA ARG A 16 -2.03 1.16 -5.62
C ARG A 16 -2.72 -0.13 -6.05
N ARG A 17 -4.02 -0.06 -6.33
CA ARG A 17 -4.79 -1.22 -6.81
C ARG A 17 -4.10 -1.93 -7.98
N GLU A 18 -3.69 -1.17 -8.99
CA GLU A 18 -2.99 -1.72 -10.15
C GLU A 18 -1.62 -2.34 -9.83
N GLU A 19 -0.96 -1.89 -8.78
CA GLU A 19 0.30 -2.48 -8.29
C GLU A 19 0.02 -3.82 -7.60
N ILE A 20 -1.01 -3.88 -6.77
CA ILE A 20 -1.43 -5.12 -6.08
C ILE A 20 -1.85 -6.18 -7.08
N MET A 21 -2.67 -5.79 -8.06
CA MET A 21 -3.11 -6.71 -9.14
C MET A 21 -1.96 -7.17 -10.03
N GLY A 22 -0.86 -6.40 -10.05
CA GLY A 22 0.35 -6.72 -10.80
C GLY A 22 1.39 -7.50 -10.01
N LEU A 23 1.17 -7.82 -8.73
CA LEU A 23 2.14 -8.60 -7.96
C LEU A 23 2.25 -10.03 -8.50
N ARG A 24 3.51 -10.46 -8.69
CA ARG A 24 3.88 -11.79 -9.18
C ARG A 24 4.73 -12.51 -8.15
N TRP A 25 4.76 -13.83 -8.18
CA TRP A 25 5.62 -14.61 -7.29
C TRP A 25 7.10 -14.28 -7.45
N GLN A 26 7.56 -14.03 -8.67
CA GLN A 26 8.92 -13.55 -8.94
C GLN A 26 9.24 -12.16 -8.35
N SER A 27 8.23 -11.42 -7.90
CA SER A 27 8.41 -10.12 -7.23
C SER A 27 8.71 -10.27 -5.74
N ILE A 28 8.60 -11.47 -5.20
CA ILE A 28 8.82 -11.78 -3.79
C ILE A 28 10.12 -12.56 -3.65
N ASP A 29 11.07 -11.97 -2.94
CA ASP A 29 12.29 -12.66 -2.53
C ASP A 29 12.14 -13.06 -1.06
N PHE A 30 11.89 -14.35 -0.84
CA PHE A 30 11.71 -14.90 0.50
C PHE A 30 13.03 -15.05 1.26
N ASP A 31 14.17 -15.12 0.59
CA ASP A 31 15.50 -15.24 1.21
C ASP A 31 15.99 -13.85 1.65
N ALA A 32 15.89 -12.85 0.77
CA ALA A 32 16.20 -11.46 1.09
C ALA A 32 15.09 -10.76 1.90
N ASN A 33 13.92 -11.39 2.10
CA ASN A 33 12.73 -10.80 2.70
C ASN A 33 12.36 -9.45 2.06
N THR A 34 12.15 -9.45 0.74
CA THR A 34 11.77 -8.23 -0.01
C THR A 34 10.61 -8.48 -0.96
N ILE A 35 9.90 -7.38 -1.26
CA ILE A 35 8.86 -7.31 -2.27
C ILE A 35 9.19 -6.19 -3.25
N THR A 36 9.23 -6.52 -4.55
CA THR A 36 9.55 -5.56 -5.62
C THR A 36 8.30 -5.17 -6.40
N VAL A 37 7.94 -3.89 -6.37
CA VAL A 37 6.81 -3.35 -7.12
C VAL A 37 7.30 -2.88 -8.49
N ALA A 38 7.19 -3.76 -9.48
CA ALA A 38 7.72 -3.54 -10.83
C ALA A 38 6.69 -3.69 -11.96
N HIS A 39 5.52 -4.23 -11.65
CA HIS A 39 4.48 -4.56 -12.61
C HIS A 39 3.13 -3.99 -12.20
N THR A 40 2.27 -3.70 -13.16
CA THR A 40 0.92 -3.19 -12.91
C THR A 40 -0.09 -3.84 -13.84
N VAL A 41 -1.28 -4.06 -13.33
CA VAL A 41 -2.42 -4.54 -14.11
C VAL A 41 -3.58 -3.58 -13.94
N VAL A 42 -4.05 -3.02 -15.04
CA VAL A 42 -5.17 -2.09 -15.09
C VAL A 42 -6.31 -2.66 -15.91
N GLN A 43 -7.52 -2.22 -15.60
CA GLN A 43 -8.71 -2.52 -16.40
C GLN A 43 -9.17 -1.22 -17.05
N VAL A 44 -9.18 -1.21 -18.38
CA VAL A 44 -9.53 -0.06 -19.21
C VAL A 44 -10.69 -0.43 -20.14
N SER A 45 -11.44 0.57 -20.60
CA SER A 45 -12.42 0.38 -21.66
C SER A 45 -11.77 0.76 -22.98
N ILE A 46 -11.70 -0.18 -23.91
CA ILE A 46 -11.22 0.03 -25.28
C ILE A 46 -12.39 -0.34 -26.22
N ASP A 47 -12.85 0.60 -27.01
CA ASP A 47 -14.00 0.43 -27.93
C ASP A 47 -15.24 -0.15 -27.24
N GLY A 48 -15.55 0.33 -26.03
CA GLY A 48 -16.68 -0.12 -25.21
C GLY A 48 -16.48 -1.48 -24.54
N LYS A 49 -15.38 -2.19 -24.80
CA LYS A 49 -15.06 -3.49 -24.19
C LYS A 49 -14.10 -3.30 -23.00
N SER A 50 -14.43 -3.94 -21.89
CA SER A 50 -13.56 -3.97 -20.69
C SER A 50 -12.38 -4.91 -20.93
N THR A 51 -11.17 -4.33 -20.97
CA THR A 51 -9.93 -5.04 -21.27
C THR A 51 -8.96 -4.90 -20.11
N VAL A 52 -8.29 -5.99 -19.76
CA VAL A 52 -7.20 -5.99 -18.77
C VAL A 52 -5.88 -5.78 -19.50
N VAL A 53 -5.11 -4.79 -19.06
CA VAL A 53 -3.80 -4.45 -19.63
C VAL A 53 -2.74 -4.58 -18.56
N ALA A 54 -1.75 -5.43 -18.83
CA ALA A 54 -0.58 -5.63 -17.99
C ALA A 54 0.60 -4.80 -18.52
N LYS A 55 1.37 -4.18 -17.62
CA LYS A 55 2.50 -3.33 -17.98
C LYS A 55 3.63 -3.42 -16.99
N ASP A 56 4.81 -3.74 -17.47
CA ASP A 56 6.05 -3.66 -16.68
C ASP A 56 6.51 -2.20 -16.53
N ARG A 57 7.04 -1.88 -15.38
CA ARG A 57 7.63 -0.57 -15.09
C ARG A 57 9.13 -0.62 -15.32
N ALA A 58 9.65 0.35 -16.04
CA ALA A 58 11.10 0.47 -16.21
C ALA A 58 11.78 0.73 -14.85
N LYS A 59 12.91 0.07 -14.61
CA LYS A 59 13.68 0.11 -13.34
C LYS A 59 14.07 1.53 -12.90
N ASN A 60 14.16 2.47 -13.82
CA ASN A 60 14.49 3.89 -13.56
C ASN A 60 13.27 4.77 -13.27
N LYS A 61 12.04 4.23 -13.27
CA LYS A 61 10.83 5.00 -12.92
C LYS A 61 10.66 5.08 -11.41
N LYS A 62 10.28 6.25 -10.89
CA LYS A 62 10.05 6.50 -9.45
C LYS A 62 9.06 5.53 -8.77
N SER A 63 8.21 4.89 -9.54
CA SER A 63 7.25 3.90 -9.04
C SER A 63 7.82 2.48 -8.92
N TYR A 64 8.99 2.19 -9.52
CA TYR A 64 9.73 0.96 -9.27
C TYR A 64 10.39 1.07 -7.89
N ARG A 65 10.10 0.13 -7.01
CA ARG A 65 10.68 0.13 -5.67
C ARG A 65 10.69 -1.26 -5.08
N THR A 66 11.67 -1.53 -4.23
CA THR A 66 11.77 -2.72 -3.41
C THR A 66 11.53 -2.34 -1.96
N LEU A 67 10.63 -3.04 -1.29
CA LEU A 67 10.22 -2.82 0.09
C LEU A 67 10.56 -4.05 0.92
N PRO A 68 10.83 -3.92 2.24
CA PRO A 68 11.01 -5.07 3.10
C PRO A 68 9.70 -5.87 3.20
N LEU A 69 9.81 -7.19 3.19
CA LEU A 69 8.70 -8.11 3.44
C LEU A 69 8.65 -8.42 4.94
N VAL A 70 7.69 -7.85 5.64
CA VAL A 70 7.54 -8.07 7.08
C VAL A 70 6.97 -9.47 7.37
N PRO A 71 7.26 -10.06 8.56
CA PRO A 71 6.98 -11.47 8.86
C PRO A 71 5.51 -11.86 8.69
N GLU A 72 4.56 -10.98 9.05
CA GLU A 72 3.14 -11.23 8.95
C GLU A 72 2.70 -11.42 7.48
N TYR A 73 3.22 -10.59 6.59
CA TYR A 73 2.94 -10.67 5.15
C TYR A 73 3.66 -11.84 4.49
N ARG A 74 4.87 -12.16 4.96
CA ARG A 74 5.57 -13.37 4.53
C ARG A 74 4.74 -14.61 4.83
N SER A 75 4.18 -14.70 6.02
CA SER A 75 3.31 -15.81 6.44
C SER A 75 2.01 -15.86 5.60
N LEU A 76 1.39 -14.71 5.32
CA LEU A 76 0.22 -14.62 4.45
C LEU A 76 0.53 -15.10 3.02
N LEU A 77 1.61 -14.62 2.42
CA LEU A 77 2.03 -15.02 1.07
C LEU A 77 2.36 -16.50 0.96
N LEU A 78 3.01 -17.08 1.97
CA LEU A 78 3.27 -18.52 1.99
C LEU A 78 1.99 -19.35 2.05
N LYS A 79 0.98 -18.91 2.84
CA LYS A 79 -0.35 -19.55 2.86
C LYS A 79 -1.04 -19.45 1.50
N MET A 80 -0.98 -18.27 0.85
CA MET A 80 -1.56 -18.09 -0.49
C MET A 80 -0.87 -18.97 -1.53
N LYS A 81 0.46 -19.11 -1.44
CA LYS A 81 1.22 -19.98 -2.34
C LYS A 81 0.84 -21.45 -2.17
N ALA A 82 0.73 -21.92 -0.93
CA ALA A 82 0.30 -23.28 -0.62
C ALA A 82 -1.13 -23.54 -1.11
N HIS A 83 -2.05 -22.59 -0.93
CA HIS A 83 -3.42 -22.68 -1.45
C HIS A 83 -3.46 -22.77 -2.98
N GLN A 84 -2.67 -21.95 -3.70
CA GLN A 84 -2.60 -22.04 -5.17
C GLN A 84 -2.05 -23.40 -5.63
N GLU A 85 -1.07 -23.96 -4.92
CA GLU A 85 -0.51 -25.27 -5.24
C GLU A 85 -1.54 -26.39 -5.03
N GLU A 86 -2.27 -26.37 -3.91
CA GLU A 86 -3.35 -27.31 -3.62
C GLU A 86 -4.44 -27.28 -4.72
N TYR A 87 -4.88 -26.09 -5.11
CA TYR A 87 -5.89 -25.94 -6.16
C TYR A 87 -5.37 -26.30 -7.56
N ARG A 88 -4.08 -26.09 -7.83
CA ARG A 88 -3.43 -26.56 -9.06
C ARG A 88 -3.51 -28.07 -9.17
N GLU A 89 -3.22 -28.79 -8.08
CA GLU A 89 -3.33 -30.25 -8.04
C GLU A 89 -4.77 -30.72 -8.18
N LEU A 90 -5.72 -30.08 -7.49
CA LEU A 90 -7.14 -30.44 -7.53
C LEU A 90 -7.77 -30.21 -8.90
N CYS A 91 -7.50 -29.10 -9.55
CA CYS A 91 -8.08 -28.72 -10.84
C CYS A 91 -7.35 -29.35 -12.02
N GLY A 92 -6.09 -29.78 -11.86
CA GLY A 92 -5.31 -30.41 -12.94
C GLY A 92 -5.32 -29.56 -14.22
N ASN A 93 -5.72 -30.12 -15.32
CA ASN A 93 -5.75 -29.49 -16.64
C ASN A 93 -6.69 -28.27 -16.74
N CYS A 94 -7.57 -28.07 -15.77
CA CYS A 94 -8.47 -26.92 -15.73
C CYS A 94 -7.84 -25.70 -15.00
N TYR A 95 -6.66 -25.87 -14.40
CA TYR A 95 -5.97 -24.77 -13.74
C TYR A 95 -5.23 -23.90 -14.74
N HIS A 96 -5.41 -22.58 -14.63
CA HIS A 96 -4.71 -21.58 -15.46
C HIS A 96 -3.37 -21.22 -14.83
N GLU A 97 -2.27 -21.68 -15.43
CA GLU A 97 -0.94 -21.36 -14.96
C GLU A 97 -0.66 -19.85 -15.03
N SER A 98 -0.28 -19.28 -13.93
CA SER A 98 -0.05 -17.85 -13.78
C SER A 98 1.01 -17.55 -12.72
N ASP A 99 1.85 -16.54 -12.96
CA ASP A 99 2.80 -16.05 -11.95
C ASP A 99 2.19 -15.00 -11.00
N TYR A 100 0.91 -14.63 -11.20
CA TYR A 100 0.25 -13.65 -10.34
C TYR A 100 -0.09 -14.22 -8.97
N ILE A 101 0.09 -13.39 -7.93
CA ILE A 101 -0.22 -13.75 -6.54
C ILE A 101 -1.72 -13.76 -6.29
N TYR A 102 -2.46 -12.83 -6.91
CA TYR A 102 -3.88 -12.66 -6.66
C TYR A 102 -4.72 -13.22 -7.83
N VAL A 103 -5.06 -14.48 -7.70
CA VAL A 103 -5.86 -15.27 -8.65
C VAL A 103 -7.04 -15.91 -7.94
N ASN A 104 -8.00 -16.43 -8.71
CA ASN A 104 -9.09 -17.27 -8.19
C ASN A 104 -8.63 -18.73 -8.03
N ASP A 105 -9.53 -19.59 -7.55
CA ASP A 105 -9.25 -21.01 -7.26
C ASP A 105 -8.84 -21.82 -8.49
N ILE A 106 -9.16 -21.38 -9.68
CA ILE A 106 -8.73 -22.02 -10.94
C ILE A 106 -7.52 -21.33 -11.59
N GLY A 107 -6.80 -20.43 -10.86
CA GLY A 107 -5.59 -19.78 -11.32
C GLY A 107 -5.81 -18.56 -12.23
N GLU A 108 -7.05 -18.15 -12.51
CA GLU A 108 -7.32 -16.97 -13.33
C GLU A 108 -7.10 -15.68 -12.55
N GLN A 109 -6.49 -14.70 -13.21
CA GLN A 109 -6.27 -13.38 -12.61
C GLN A 109 -7.59 -12.67 -12.31
N ILE A 110 -7.77 -12.26 -11.08
CA ILE A 110 -8.95 -11.49 -10.65
C ILE A 110 -8.91 -10.09 -11.28
N LYS A 111 -10.04 -9.64 -11.81
CA LYS A 111 -10.13 -8.34 -12.49
C LYS A 111 -10.04 -7.18 -11.50
N PRO A 112 -9.28 -6.09 -11.81
CA PRO A 112 -9.11 -4.95 -10.91
C PRO A 112 -10.41 -4.32 -10.39
N ASN A 113 -11.44 -4.26 -11.21
CA ASN A 113 -12.73 -3.69 -10.80
C ASN A 113 -13.46 -4.54 -9.76
N TYR A 114 -13.26 -5.85 -9.75
CA TYR A 114 -13.80 -6.74 -8.72
C TYR A 114 -13.36 -6.28 -7.32
N VAL A 115 -12.08 -5.99 -7.14
CA VAL A 115 -11.54 -5.54 -5.84
C VAL A 115 -12.27 -4.29 -5.34
N THR A 116 -12.46 -3.28 -6.22
CA THR A 116 -13.12 -2.04 -5.84
C THR A 116 -14.59 -2.24 -5.49
N GLN A 117 -15.31 -3.06 -6.27
CA GLN A 117 -16.73 -3.33 -6.06
C GLN A 117 -16.93 -4.18 -4.80
N HIS A 118 -16.14 -5.26 -4.66
CA HIS A 118 -16.27 -6.16 -3.53
C HIS A 118 -15.85 -5.51 -2.20
N PHE A 119 -14.83 -4.66 -2.22
CA PHE A 119 -14.45 -3.86 -1.05
C PHE A 119 -15.62 -3.01 -0.52
N LYS A 120 -16.34 -2.32 -1.41
CA LYS A 120 -17.55 -1.55 -1.02
C LYS A 120 -18.64 -2.44 -0.43
N LEU A 121 -18.86 -3.63 -1.01
CA LEU A 121 -19.82 -4.60 -0.47
C LEU A 121 -19.45 -5.07 0.94
N VAL A 122 -18.15 -5.34 1.17
CA VAL A 122 -17.64 -5.73 2.50
C VAL A 122 -17.87 -4.61 3.52
N LEU A 123 -17.59 -3.35 3.17
CA LEU A 123 -17.83 -2.22 4.07
C LEU A 123 -19.32 -2.11 4.44
N ARG A 124 -20.22 -2.18 3.45
CA ARG A 124 -21.67 -2.11 3.67
C ARG A 124 -22.18 -3.27 4.52
N LYS A 125 -21.77 -4.50 4.20
CA LYS A 125 -22.17 -5.71 4.93
C LYS A 125 -21.80 -5.66 6.41
N ASN A 126 -20.69 -4.99 6.75
CA ASN A 126 -20.21 -4.86 8.10
C ASN A 126 -20.56 -3.50 8.76
N ASN A 127 -21.47 -2.72 8.16
CA ASN A 127 -21.86 -1.39 8.64
C ASN A 127 -20.67 -0.45 8.91
N LEU A 128 -19.61 -0.56 8.10
CA LEU A 128 -18.44 0.31 8.17
C LEU A 128 -18.63 1.55 7.29
N ARG A 129 -17.95 2.64 7.68
CA ARG A 129 -17.93 3.86 6.86
C ARG A 129 -17.48 3.56 5.44
N GLU A 130 -18.24 4.01 4.46
CA GLU A 130 -17.86 3.87 3.05
C GLU A 130 -16.67 4.77 2.75
N ILE A 131 -15.58 4.14 2.34
CA ILE A 131 -14.37 4.77 1.82
C ILE A 131 -14.02 4.16 0.48
N THR A 132 -13.25 4.87 -0.33
CA THR A 132 -12.72 4.33 -1.57
C THR A 132 -11.53 3.41 -1.29
N PHE A 133 -11.28 2.45 -2.18
CA PHE A 133 -10.11 1.57 -2.05
C PHE A 133 -8.78 2.37 -2.04
N HIS A 134 -8.74 3.52 -2.71
CA HIS A 134 -7.57 4.38 -2.74
C HIS A 134 -7.30 5.07 -1.40
N GLU A 135 -8.33 5.32 -0.59
CA GLU A 135 -8.18 5.91 0.75
C GLU A 135 -7.42 4.99 1.72
N LEU A 136 -7.37 3.67 1.48
CA LEU A 136 -6.52 2.76 2.24
C LEU A 136 -5.03 3.15 2.13
N ARG A 137 -4.60 3.61 0.97
CA ARG A 137 -3.24 4.11 0.78
C ARG A 137 -2.98 5.42 1.53
N HIS A 138 -4.00 6.28 1.66
CA HIS A 138 -3.91 7.46 2.52
C HIS A 138 -3.81 7.06 3.99
N THR A 139 -4.51 6.01 4.39
CA THR A 139 -4.39 5.42 5.74
C THR A 139 -2.95 4.97 6.02
N CYS A 140 -2.32 4.25 5.09
CA CYS A 140 -0.91 3.87 5.20
C CYS A 140 -0.01 5.10 5.42
N ALA A 141 -0.15 6.13 4.59
CA ALA A 141 0.63 7.37 4.73
C ALA A 141 0.44 8.04 6.10
N SER A 142 -0.80 8.09 6.58
CA SER A 142 -1.15 8.67 7.87
C SER A 142 -0.59 7.87 9.05
N LEU A 143 -0.57 6.54 8.96
CA LEU A 143 0.01 5.66 9.98
C LEU A 143 1.53 5.85 10.06
N LEU A 144 2.22 5.85 8.92
CA LEU A 144 3.67 6.10 8.86
C LEU A 144 4.02 7.46 9.44
N LEU A 145 3.23 8.49 9.13
CA LEU A 145 3.42 9.83 9.65
C LEU A 145 3.25 9.88 11.17
N LYS A 146 2.18 9.28 11.69
CA LYS A 146 1.94 9.19 13.14
C LYS A 146 3.07 8.44 13.87
N SER A 147 3.74 7.51 13.18
CA SER A 147 4.92 6.80 13.68
C SER A 147 6.21 7.62 13.58
N GLY A 148 6.16 8.90 13.19
CA GLY A 148 7.31 9.79 13.12
C GLY A 148 8.18 9.60 11.87
N ILE A 149 7.72 8.85 10.87
CA ILE A 149 8.47 8.63 9.63
C ILE A 149 8.48 9.92 8.80
N SER A 150 9.65 10.28 8.26
CA SER A 150 9.80 11.52 7.48
C SER A 150 8.96 11.49 6.20
N MET A 151 8.51 12.66 5.75
CA MET A 151 7.77 12.82 4.49
C MET A 151 8.53 12.27 3.28
N LYS A 152 9.85 12.41 3.28
CA LYS A 152 10.72 11.91 2.22
C LYS A 152 10.71 10.38 2.16
N ASP A 153 10.76 9.74 3.32
CA ASP A 153 10.73 8.28 3.42
C ASP A 153 9.34 7.73 3.08
N ILE A 154 8.27 8.41 3.53
CA ILE A 154 6.88 8.09 3.14
C ILE A 154 6.69 8.20 1.62
N GLN A 155 7.23 9.26 1.00
CA GLN A 155 7.20 9.43 -0.45
C GLN A 155 7.91 8.28 -1.18
N ALA A 156 9.10 7.88 -0.69
CA ALA A 156 9.88 6.77 -1.25
C ALA A 156 9.14 5.44 -1.07
N TRP A 157 8.60 5.16 0.12
CA TRP A 157 7.82 3.97 0.43
C TRP A 157 6.62 3.81 -0.50
N LEU A 158 5.84 4.86 -0.62
CA LEU A 158 4.65 4.88 -1.46
C LEU A 158 4.97 4.93 -2.96
N GLY A 159 6.14 5.40 -3.38
CA GLY A 159 6.47 5.62 -4.79
C GLY A 159 5.66 6.78 -5.39
N HIS A 160 5.53 7.89 -4.67
CA HIS A 160 4.93 9.11 -5.19
C HIS A 160 5.92 9.85 -6.08
N SER A 161 5.53 10.13 -7.33
CA SER A 161 6.33 10.91 -8.27
C SER A 161 6.36 12.39 -7.92
N ASN A 162 5.35 12.90 -7.21
CA ASN A 162 5.20 14.30 -6.83
C ASN A 162 5.09 14.42 -5.30
N TYR A 163 5.90 15.33 -4.73
CA TYR A 163 5.89 15.67 -3.31
C TYR A 163 4.53 16.19 -2.85
N ASN A 164 3.85 16.99 -3.68
CA ASN A 164 2.55 17.58 -3.34
C ASN A 164 1.47 16.53 -3.02
N THR A 165 1.54 15.35 -3.62
CA THR A 165 0.63 14.23 -3.31
C THR A 165 0.79 13.76 -1.87
N THR A 166 2.02 13.76 -1.35
CA THR A 166 2.30 13.41 0.05
C THR A 166 1.99 14.60 0.96
N ALA A 167 2.32 15.82 0.55
CA ALA A 167 2.07 17.04 1.31
C ALA A 167 0.58 17.31 1.57
N ASN A 168 -0.31 17.00 0.61
CA ASN A 168 -1.75 17.15 0.80
C ASN A 168 -2.32 16.23 1.88
N ILE A 169 -1.74 15.03 2.06
CA ILE A 169 -2.10 14.14 3.18
C ILE A 169 -1.67 14.77 4.51
N TYR A 170 -0.58 15.53 4.50
CA TYR A 170 -0.03 16.23 5.67
C TYR A 170 -0.91 17.39 6.12
N ALA A 171 -1.40 18.20 5.19
CA ALA A 171 -2.19 19.40 5.49
C ALA A 171 -3.44 19.10 6.33
N HIS A 172 -4.02 17.92 6.16
CA HIS A 172 -5.16 17.45 6.96
C HIS A 172 -4.80 16.97 8.37
N LEU A 173 -3.52 16.71 8.66
CA LEU A 173 -3.05 16.22 9.96
C LEU A 173 -2.36 17.32 10.79
N GLU A 174 -2.07 18.47 10.18
CA GLU A 174 -1.26 19.55 10.77
C GLU A 174 -1.97 20.40 11.85
N SER A 175 -3.26 20.23 12.11
CA SER A 175 -3.93 21.01 13.18
C SER A 175 -3.29 20.81 14.56
N ASN A 176 -2.69 19.64 14.83
CA ASN A 176 -1.99 19.34 16.08
C ASN A 176 -0.46 19.50 16.02
N SER A 177 0.11 19.73 14.85
CA SER A 177 1.58 19.77 14.63
C SER A 177 2.23 21.02 15.20
N LYS A 178 1.53 22.18 15.17
CA LYS A 178 2.06 23.45 15.68
C LYS A 178 2.28 23.44 17.20
N GLU A 179 1.38 22.78 17.91
CA GLU A 179 1.49 22.63 19.38
C GLU A 179 2.65 21.70 19.74
N LEU A 180 2.80 20.57 19.05
CA LEU A 180 3.92 19.65 19.23
C LEU A 180 5.27 20.32 18.86
N THR A 181 5.30 21.11 17.80
CA THR A 181 6.50 21.86 17.39
C THR A 181 6.85 22.93 18.41
N GLY A 182 5.85 23.65 18.95
CA GLY A 182 6.04 24.62 20.03
C GLY A 182 6.62 23.97 21.28
N ASN A 183 6.08 22.84 21.70
CA ASN A 183 6.56 22.10 22.87
C ASN A 183 7.98 21.54 22.66
N ALA A 184 8.31 21.05 21.46
CA ALA A 184 9.66 20.60 21.13
C ALA A 184 10.67 21.76 21.15
N MET A 185 10.30 22.95 20.67
CA MET A 185 11.15 24.14 20.75
C MET A 185 11.33 24.61 22.19
N GLN A 186 10.28 24.56 23.01
CA GLN A 186 10.34 24.93 24.42
C GLN A 186 11.30 24.02 25.21
N GLY A 187 11.34 22.73 24.91
CA GLY A 187 12.29 21.77 25.53
C GLY A 187 13.76 21.99 25.13
N ASN A 188 14.00 22.62 23.97
CA ASN A 188 15.36 22.93 23.47
C ASN A 188 15.84 24.36 23.81
N LEU A 189 14.92 25.24 24.23
CA LEU A 189 15.25 26.59 24.68
C LEU A 189 15.52 26.58 26.19
N THR A 190 16.72 26.20 26.60
CA THR A 190 17.23 26.52 27.94
C THR A 190 17.63 27.98 27.92
N ILE A 191 16.71 28.88 28.18
CA ILE A 191 17.03 30.26 28.55
C ILE A 191 17.61 30.18 29.95
N SER A 192 18.91 29.97 30.05
CA SER A 192 19.66 30.13 31.29
C SER A 192 19.40 31.54 31.78
N GLY A 193 18.70 31.64 32.89
CA GLY A 193 18.21 32.88 33.43
C GLY A 193 19.29 33.94 33.65
N ASN A 194 18.90 35.15 33.38
CA ASN A 194 19.16 36.34 34.16
C ASN A 194 18.30 37.49 33.62
N LEU A 195 16.97 37.31 33.64
CA LEU A 195 16.04 38.44 33.45
C LEU A 195 15.60 39.06 34.78
N ALA A 196 16.14 38.57 35.91
CA ALA A 196 15.85 39.11 37.23
C ALA A 196 16.80 40.26 37.67
N ALA A 197 17.75 40.69 36.82
CA ALA A 197 18.76 41.70 37.17
C ALA A 197 18.65 43.00 36.36
N MET A 198 17.51 43.29 35.74
CA MET A 198 17.27 44.57 35.04
C MET A 198 16.03 45.33 35.54
N GLN A 199 15.71 45.23 36.84
CA GLN A 199 14.79 46.12 37.51
C GLN A 199 15.41 46.54 38.86
N GLU A 200 16.41 47.40 38.80
CA GLU A 200 16.78 48.39 39.82
C GLU A 200 17.25 49.69 39.11
#